data_92c0e5c9c72e6856e7170845c204598b
#
_entry.id   92c0e5c9c72e6856e7170845c204598b
#
_cell.length_a   1.000
_cell.length_b   1.000
_cell.length_c   1.000
_cell.angle_alpha   90.00
_cell.angle_beta   90.00
_cell.angle_gamma   90.00
#
_symmetry.space_group_name_H-M   'P 1'
#
loop_
_entity.id
_entity.type
_entity.pdbx_description
1 polymer ?
#
loop_
_entity_poly.entity_id
_entity_poly.type
_entity_poly.pdbx_seq_one_letter_code
_entity_poly.pdbx_strand_id
1 'polypeptide(L)'
;MNKFIESYVKDTYGFEVNTASTEELSKVVEIIASDQTMSHDHGEWDFSAFPNLKKIDCSYNPIDLLNVSANKELEYLRFEGARGGIPHKLDFSGNPHLKCVKAGQDGVIELDFSNNPELEDLSVFLNSSFRWLDVSKCPNLKRINTQGANLPFVDLTNCHKLEMVTINYWNLYKNRCDEFGDGYPRPLVFVDKDFDESVIDSQSRSYSYYTYFLIRVSAGSVEERFLKEVLSMKDTILNIPEDRYGRGVARMHYQLLDLYETMKSE
;
A
#
# COMPACT_ATOMS: atom_id res chain seq x y z
N MET A 1 26.09 -3.55 3.29
CA MET A 1 25.40 -2.22 3.12
C MET A 1 25.35 -1.89 1.63
N ASN A 2 24.25 -1.31 1.17
CA ASN A 2 24.11 -0.88 -0.21
C ASN A 2 25.05 0.30 -0.52
N LYS A 3 25.79 0.25 -1.64
CA LYS A 3 26.78 1.27 -2.02
C LYS A 3 26.18 2.68 -2.19
N PHE A 4 24.89 2.77 -2.52
CA PHE A 4 24.21 4.07 -2.63
C PHE A 4 23.93 4.69 -1.27
N ILE A 5 23.56 3.87 -0.28
CA ILE A 5 23.42 4.31 1.10
C ILE A 5 24.79 4.79 1.62
N GLU A 6 25.85 4.02 1.36
CA GLU A 6 27.22 4.39 1.75
C GLU A 6 27.67 5.72 1.12
N SER A 7 27.46 5.89 -0.21
CA SER A 7 27.79 7.13 -0.90
C SER A 7 26.98 8.30 -0.36
N TYR A 8 25.66 8.14 -0.20
CA TYR A 8 24.82 9.21 0.33
C TYR A 8 25.27 9.66 1.73
N VAL A 9 25.56 8.72 2.62
CA VAL A 9 26.02 9.04 3.98
C VAL A 9 27.38 9.73 3.95
N LYS A 10 28.32 9.26 3.14
CA LYS A 10 29.61 9.89 2.98
C LYS A 10 29.48 11.34 2.46
N ASP A 11 28.69 11.54 1.41
CA ASP A 11 28.54 12.84 0.76
C ASP A 11 27.76 13.84 1.62
N THR A 12 26.77 13.37 2.39
CA THR A 12 25.88 14.21 3.17
C THR A 12 26.36 14.42 4.60
N TYR A 13 26.88 13.38 5.25
CA TYR A 13 27.24 13.39 6.66
C TYR A 13 28.76 13.37 6.89
N GLY A 14 29.56 13.12 5.86
CA GLY A 14 31.03 13.26 5.88
C GLY A 14 31.79 12.09 6.49
N PHE A 15 31.17 10.91 6.65
CA PHE A 15 31.84 9.72 7.19
C PHE A 15 31.47 8.44 6.41
N GLU A 16 32.34 7.44 6.52
CA GLU A 16 32.13 6.11 5.92
C GLU A 16 31.35 5.23 6.88
N VAL A 17 30.23 4.64 6.44
CA VAL A 17 29.34 3.81 7.29
C VAL A 17 30.09 2.66 7.95
N ASN A 18 30.96 1.98 7.20
CA ASN A 18 31.68 0.78 7.67
C ASN A 18 32.71 1.05 8.77
N THR A 19 33.12 2.30 8.97
CA THR A 19 34.09 2.70 10.00
C THR A 19 33.51 3.69 11.01
N ALA A 20 32.24 4.08 10.81
CA ALA A 20 31.57 5.05 11.66
C ALA A 20 31.32 4.52 13.08
N SER A 21 31.43 5.42 14.05
CA SER A 21 31.01 5.17 15.42
C SER A 21 29.48 5.15 15.53
N THR A 22 28.97 4.56 16.60
CA THR A 22 27.53 4.59 16.90
C THR A 22 27.01 6.03 17.02
N GLU A 23 27.82 6.96 17.53
CA GLU A 23 27.46 8.38 17.60
C GLU A 23 27.29 9.00 16.21
N GLU A 24 28.17 8.70 15.26
CA GLU A 24 28.07 9.19 13.88
C GLU A 24 26.85 8.59 13.19
N LEU A 25 26.62 7.27 13.29
CA LEU A 25 25.46 6.60 12.72
C LEU A 25 24.14 7.16 13.28
N SER A 26 24.12 7.57 14.55
CA SER A 26 22.94 8.17 15.17
C SER A 26 22.62 9.59 14.69
N LYS A 27 23.54 10.26 14.01
CA LYS A 27 23.32 11.57 13.37
C LYS A 27 22.58 11.48 12.05
N VAL A 28 22.49 10.29 11.44
CA VAL A 28 21.79 10.06 10.18
C VAL A 28 20.28 10.01 10.46
N VAL A 29 19.59 11.08 10.12
CA VAL A 29 18.15 11.24 10.33
C VAL A 29 17.35 11.15 9.05
N GLU A 30 17.98 11.32 7.89
CA GLU A 30 17.33 11.11 6.58
C GLU A 30 18.30 10.50 5.57
N ILE A 31 17.74 9.72 4.64
CA ILE A 31 18.45 9.20 3.47
C ILE A 31 17.54 9.40 2.25
N ILE A 32 18.01 10.24 1.31
CA ILE A 32 17.32 10.56 0.07
C ILE A 32 18.18 10.06 -1.08
N ALA A 33 17.94 8.84 -1.49
CA ALA A 33 18.70 8.14 -2.52
C ALA A 33 17.80 7.73 -3.71
N SER A 34 16.79 8.56 -4.00
CA SER A 34 15.88 8.35 -5.13
C SER A 34 16.58 8.63 -6.47
N ASP A 35 16.21 7.86 -7.50
CA ASP A 35 16.64 8.05 -8.90
C ASP A 35 18.16 8.05 -9.12
N GLN A 36 18.92 7.41 -8.23
CA GLN A 36 20.38 7.44 -8.29
C GLN A 36 20.95 6.56 -9.40
N THR A 37 20.15 5.70 -10.03
CA THR A 37 20.76 4.77 -10.97
C THR A 37 19.89 4.38 -12.16
N MET A 38 20.43 4.62 -13.33
CA MET A 38 20.32 3.74 -14.48
C MET A 38 21.05 2.39 -14.25
N SER A 39 21.59 2.13 -13.05
CA SER A 39 22.29 0.90 -12.70
C SER A 39 21.30 -0.25 -12.65
N HIS A 40 21.65 -1.37 -13.27
CA HIS A 40 20.93 -2.62 -13.14
C HIS A 40 21.39 -3.43 -11.91
N ASP A 41 22.17 -2.82 -11.01
CA ASP A 41 22.66 -3.46 -9.81
C ASP A 41 21.52 -3.57 -8.78
N HIS A 42 20.87 -4.70 -8.78
CA HIS A 42 19.93 -5.10 -7.73
C HIS A 42 20.63 -5.21 -6.38
N GLY A 43 19.92 -4.99 -5.29
CA GLY A 43 20.54 -5.13 -3.99
C GLY A 43 19.61 -4.97 -2.79
N GLU A 44 20.21 -5.27 -1.64
CA GLU A 44 19.56 -5.13 -0.34
C GLU A 44 19.67 -3.68 0.13
N TRP A 45 18.52 -3.09 0.47
CA TRP A 45 18.41 -1.78 1.08
C TRP A 45 18.12 -1.97 2.57
N ASP A 46 19.19 -2.15 3.34
CA ASP A 46 19.15 -2.34 4.79
C ASP A 46 19.55 -1.06 5.52
N PHE A 47 18.61 -0.51 6.26
CA PHE A 47 18.76 0.73 7.03
C PHE A 47 19.00 0.50 8.52
N SER A 48 19.21 -0.74 8.95
CA SER A 48 19.31 -1.12 10.36
C SER A 48 20.47 -0.46 11.13
N ALA A 49 21.49 0.00 10.40
CA ALA A 49 22.64 0.72 10.99
C ALA A 49 22.30 2.13 11.52
N PHE A 50 21.14 2.70 11.17
CA PHE A 50 20.81 4.10 11.47
C PHE A 50 19.65 4.19 12.47
N PRO A 51 19.93 4.22 13.79
CA PRO A 51 18.89 4.07 14.83
C PRO A 51 17.91 5.25 14.89
N ASN A 52 18.31 6.45 14.48
CA ASN A 52 17.50 7.66 14.55
C ASN A 52 16.91 8.08 13.19
N LEU A 53 16.91 7.18 12.22
CA LEU A 53 16.46 7.49 10.87
C LEU A 53 14.94 7.74 10.86
N LYS A 54 14.53 8.91 10.38
CA LYS A 54 13.14 9.39 10.32
C LYS A 54 12.59 9.41 8.91
N LYS A 55 13.44 9.56 7.90
CA LYS A 55 13.00 9.72 6.53
C LYS A 55 13.87 8.92 5.57
N ILE A 56 13.19 8.13 4.75
CA ILE A 56 13.78 7.34 3.67
C ILE A 56 13.04 7.63 2.37
N ASP A 57 13.79 8.00 1.34
CA ASP A 57 13.34 7.95 -0.05
C ASP A 57 14.37 7.16 -0.87
N CYS A 58 13.99 5.94 -1.26
CA CYS A 58 14.79 5.05 -2.10
C CYS A 58 14.05 4.70 -3.40
N SER A 59 13.14 5.58 -3.85
CA SER A 59 12.33 5.38 -5.04
C SER A 59 13.16 5.24 -6.31
N TYR A 60 12.59 4.53 -7.30
CA TYR A 60 13.15 4.32 -8.65
C TYR A 60 14.49 3.59 -8.69
N ASN A 61 14.81 2.86 -7.62
CA ASN A 61 16.00 2.01 -7.55
C ASN A 61 15.64 0.52 -7.69
N PRO A 62 16.56 -0.34 -8.17
CA PRO A 62 16.37 -1.78 -8.13
C PRO A 62 16.54 -2.28 -6.68
N ILE A 63 15.43 -2.63 -6.04
CA ILE A 63 15.38 -3.08 -4.64
C ILE A 63 14.95 -4.55 -4.60
N ASP A 64 15.83 -5.43 -4.12
CA ASP A 64 15.51 -6.83 -3.90
C ASP A 64 15.04 -7.11 -2.47
N LEU A 65 15.56 -6.35 -1.52
CA LEU A 65 15.15 -6.40 -0.12
C LEU A 65 15.12 -4.98 0.46
N LEU A 66 14.04 -4.64 1.13
CA LEU A 66 13.90 -3.41 1.90
C LEU A 66 13.77 -3.77 3.38
N ASN A 67 14.77 -3.42 4.20
CA ASN A 67 14.75 -3.65 5.63
C ASN A 67 14.75 -2.32 6.40
N VAL A 68 13.64 -2.03 7.05
CA VAL A 68 13.44 -0.86 7.92
C VAL A 68 13.05 -1.25 9.35
N SER A 69 13.08 -2.54 9.68
CA SER A 69 12.55 -3.08 10.94
C SER A 69 13.20 -2.51 12.21
N ALA A 70 14.47 -2.07 12.13
CA ALA A 70 15.20 -1.47 13.24
C ALA A 70 14.98 0.06 13.39
N ASN A 71 14.35 0.71 12.41
CA ASN A 71 14.21 2.17 12.37
C ASN A 71 12.94 2.62 13.11
N LYS A 72 12.97 2.58 14.43
CA LYS A 72 11.80 2.86 15.29
C LYS A 72 11.26 4.28 15.16
N GLU A 73 12.15 5.23 14.85
CA GLU A 73 11.83 6.65 14.67
C GLU A 73 11.36 6.99 13.26
N LEU A 74 11.17 6.01 12.37
CA LEU A 74 10.82 6.24 10.98
C LEU A 74 9.41 6.83 10.86
N GLU A 75 9.34 8.03 10.25
CA GLU A 75 8.10 8.78 10.04
C GLU A 75 7.69 8.80 8.55
N TYR A 76 8.65 8.76 7.64
CA TYR A 76 8.42 8.86 6.19
C TYR A 76 9.20 7.78 5.44
N LEU A 77 8.48 7.01 4.62
CA LEU A 77 9.08 5.99 3.76
C LEU A 77 8.52 6.10 2.34
N ARG A 78 9.42 6.24 1.35
CA ARG A 78 9.07 6.23 -0.06
C ARG A 78 9.98 5.27 -0.81
N PHE A 79 9.38 4.33 -1.57
CA PHE A 79 10.07 3.34 -2.40
C PHE A 79 9.33 3.04 -3.70
N GLU A 80 8.64 4.04 -4.24
CA GLU A 80 7.87 3.94 -5.49
C GLU A 80 8.77 3.58 -6.68
N GLY A 81 8.23 2.79 -7.62
CA GLY A 81 8.92 2.45 -8.86
C GLY A 81 10.14 1.56 -8.64
N ALA A 82 10.19 0.85 -7.54
CA ALA A 82 11.26 -0.09 -7.28
C ALA A 82 11.25 -1.21 -8.34
N ARG A 83 12.36 -1.30 -9.08
CA ARG A 83 12.55 -2.30 -10.12
C ARG A 83 13.31 -3.47 -9.52
N GLY A 84 12.61 -4.51 -9.10
CA GLY A 84 13.27 -5.65 -8.47
C GLY A 84 12.28 -6.59 -7.84
N GLY A 85 12.79 -7.50 -7.03
CA GLY A 85 12.00 -8.47 -6.30
C GLY A 85 11.65 -7.99 -4.91
N ILE A 86 11.11 -6.78 -4.73
CA ILE A 86 10.64 -6.38 -3.38
C ILE A 86 9.83 -7.52 -2.79
N PRO A 87 10.04 -7.88 -1.53
CA PRO A 87 9.29 -8.92 -0.86
C PRO A 87 7.80 -8.68 -1.00
N HIS A 88 7.05 -9.69 -1.35
CA HIS A 88 5.58 -9.61 -1.49
C HIS A 88 4.91 -9.05 -0.25
N LYS A 89 5.56 -9.16 0.90
CA LYS A 89 5.12 -8.62 2.17
C LYS A 89 6.24 -7.82 2.82
N LEU A 90 5.93 -6.59 3.25
CA LEU A 90 6.79 -5.75 4.06
C LEU A 90 6.24 -5.68 5.48
N ASP A 91 7.14 -5.76 6.46
CA ASP A 91 6.79 -5.68 7.88
C ASP A 91 7.15 -4.30 8.43
N PHE A 92 6.13 -3.54 8.82
CA PHE A 92 6.24 -2.22 9.44
C PHE A 92 5.95 -2.22 10.94
N SER A 93 5.87 -3.41 11.57
CA SER A 93 5.59 -3.52 13.01
C SER A 93 6.65 -2.85 13.88
N GLY A 94 7.88 -2.73 13.38
CA GLY A 94 8.99 -2.02 14.02
C GLY A 94 8.96 -0.50 13.88
N ASN A 95 7.99 0.08 13.17
CA ASN A 95 7.96 1.51 12.81
C ASN A 95 6.68 2.20 13.30
N PRO A 96 6.45 2.30 14.63
CA PRO A 96 5.17 2.77 15.18
C PRO A 96 4.86 4.24 14.86
N HIS A 97 5.87 5.04 14.50
CA HIS A 97 5.75 6.47 14.20
C HIS A 97 5.59 6.78 12.70
N LEU A 98 5.37 5.76 11.84
CA LEU A 98 5.13 5.98 10.43
C LEU A 98 3.89 6.86 10.20
N LYS A 99 4.10 7.98 9.50
CA LYS A 99 3.07 8.96 9.11
C LYS A 99 2.79 8.96 7.62
N CYS A 100 3.79 8.67 6.80
CA CYS A 100 3.66 8.70 5.35
C CYS A 100 4.36 7.50 4.72
N VAL A 101 3.61 6.73 3.92
CA VAL A 101 4.17 5.63 3.12
C VAL A 101 3.74 5.80 1.66
N LYS A 102 4.74 5.76 0.76
CA LYS A 102 4.53 5.80 -0.70
C LYS A 102 5.18 4.59 -1.35
N ALA A 103 4.32 3.66 -1.76
CA ALA A 103 4.65 2.35 -2.30
C ALA A 103 3.86 2.14 -3.60
N GLY A 104 4.36 2.63 -4.71
CA GLY A 104 3.68 2.50 -6.00
C GLY A 104 4.56 1.84 -7.05
N GLN A 105 3.95 1.04 -7.96
CA GLN A 105 4.64 0.39 -9.08
C GLN A 105 5.66 -0.70 -8.65
N ASP A 106 5.43 -1.39 -7.52
CA ASP A 106 6.48 -2.17 -6.85
C ASP A 106 6.32 -3.69 -6.88
N GLY A 107 5.15 -4.23 -7.18
CA GLY A 107 4.90 -5.68 -7.07
C GLY A 107 4.67 -6.20 -5.64
N VAL A 108 4.45 -5.31 -4.68
CA VAL A 108 4.04 -5.69 -3.31
C VAL A 108 2.65 -6.32 -3.35
N ILE A 109 2.45 -7.41 -2.61
CA ILE A 109 1.17 -8.14 -2.56
C ILE A 109 0.36 -7.76 -1.32
N GLU A 110 1.03 -7.56 -0.19
CA GLU A 110 0.39 -7.28 1.10
C GLU A 110 1.08 -6.13 1.81
N LEU A 111 0.27 -5.20 2.36
CA LEU A 111 0.70 -4.21 3.34
C LEU A 111 -0.22 -4.25 4.55
N ASP A 112 0.38 -4.34 5.74
CA ASP A 112 -0.28 -4.38 7.03
C ASP A 112 0.21 -3.21 7.89
N PHE A 113 -0.68 -2.27 8.16
CA PHE A 113 -0.42 -1.09 8.99
C PHE A 113 -1.11 -1.17 10.35
N SER A 114 -1.45 -2.37 10.82
CA SER A 114 -2.11 -2.57 12.12
C SER A 114 -1.29 -2.08 13.33
N ASN A 115 0.03 -1.89 13.14
CA ASN A 115 0.95 -1.36 14.14
C ASN A 115 1.38 0.10 13.90
N ASN A 116 0.73 0.80 12.96
CA ASN A 116 1.12 2.17 12.56
C ASN A 116 -0.03 3.17 12.76
N PRO A 117 -0.46 3.43 14.03
CA PRO A 117 -1.63 4.25 14.31
C PRO A 117 -1.46 5.73 13.97
N GLU A 118 -0.21 6.18 13.76
CA GLU A 118 0.10 7.56 13.37
C GLU A 118 0.04 7.79 11.85
N LEU A 119 -0.27 6.76 11.04
CA LEU A 119 -0.29 6.87 9.58
C LEU A 119 -1.35 7.90 9.12
N GLU A 120 -0.89 8.89 8.35
CA GLU A 120 -1.69 10.01 7.83
C GLU A 120 -1.83 9.99 6.30
N ASP A 121 -0.80 9.53 5.58
CA ASP A 121 -0.74 9.57 4.11
C ASP A 121 -0.24 8.23 3.57
N LEU A 122 -1.09 7.55 2.79
CA LEU A 122 -0.77 6.26 2.16
C LEU A 122 -1.01 6.32 0.66
N SER A 123 0.01 5.98 -0.12
CA SER A 123 -0.11 5.81 -1.56
C SER A 123 0.45 4.46 -1.99
N VAL A 124 -0.38 3.65 -2.64
CA VAL A 124 -0.03 2.32 -3.19
C VAL A 124 -0.43 2.20 -4.66
N PHE A 125 -0.34 3.32 -5.38
CA PHE A 125 -0.85 3.44 -6.74
C PHE A 125 -0.10 2.55 -7.76
N LEU A 126 -0.84 2.12 -8.80
CA LEU A 126 -0.31 1.33 -9.94
C LEU A 126 0.40 0.03 -9.55
N ASN A 127 -0.02 -0.60 -8.46
CA ASN A 127 0.50 -1.89 -8.02
C ASN A 127 -0.45 -3.03 -8.42
N SER A 128 -0.20 -3.66 -9.54
CA SER A 128 -1.05 -4.72 -10.09
C SER A 128 -1.01 -6.05 -9.31
N SER A 129 0.04 -6.25 -8.54
CA SER A 129 0.20 -7.45 -7.70
C SER A 129 -0.51 -7.35 -6.35
N PHE A 130 -0.94 -6.15 -5.98
CA PHE A 130 -1.48 -5.87 -4.65
C PHE A 130 -2.81 -6.59 -4.41
N ARG A 131 -2.95 -7.26 -3.27
CA ARG A 131 -4.12 -8.10 -2.93
C ARG A 131 -4.73 -7.74 -1.59
N TRP A 132 -3.92 -7.24 -0.63
CA TRP A 132 -4.37 -7.00 0.72
C TRP A 132 -3.78 -5.73 1.31
N LEU A 133 -4.66 -4.89 1.83
CA LEU A 133 -4.32 -3.68 2.57
C LEU A 133 -5.05 -3.69 3.91
N ASP A 134 -4.30 -3.65 5.01
CA ASP A 134 -4.86 -3.46 6.34
C ASP A 134 -4.51 -2.07 6.88
N VAL A 135 -5.51 -1.22 6.98
CA VAL A 135 -5.47 0.11 7.61
C VAL A 135 -6.45 0.22 8.78
N SER A 136 -6.92 -0.92 9.29
CA SER A 136 -7.94 -1.01 10.34
C SER A 136 -7.53 -0.35 11.67
N LYS A 137 -6.23 -0.11 11.87
CA LYS A 137 -5.66 0.56 13.05
C LYS A 137 -5.06 1.92 12.74
N CYS A 138 -5.48 2.57 11.65
CA CYS A 138 -4.98 3.87 11.21
C CYS A 138 -6.03 4.99 11.36
N PRO A 139 -6.48 5.33 12.59
CA PRO A 139 -7.54 6.32 12.82
C PRO A 139 -7.12 7.75 12.42
N ASN A 140 -5.82 7.97 12.19
CA ASN A 140 -5.27 9.27 11.79
C ASN A 140 -5.12 9.41 10.27
N LEU A 141 -5.50 8.39 9.48
CA LEU A 141 -5.37 8.41 8.02
C LEU A 141 -6.21 9.54 7.41
N LYS A 142 -5.54 10.45 6.71
CA LYS A 142 -6.13 11.62 6.04
C LYS A 142 -6.21 11.42 4.53
N ARG A 143 -5.20 10.79 3.96
CA ARG A 143 -5.11 10.59 2.51
C ARG A 143 -4.78 9.14 2.19
N ILE A 144 -5.56 8.58 1.28
CA ILE A 144 -5.29 7.25 0.73
C ILE A 144 -5.41 7.28 -0.79
N ASN A 145 -4.40 6.75 -1.48
CA ASN A 145 -4.41 6.58 -2.92
C ASN A 145 -4.12 5.11 -3.27
N THR A 146 -5.15 4.42 -3.77
CA THR A 146 -5.07 3.04 -4.28
C THR A 146 -5.32 2.96 -5.78
N GLN A 147 -5.16 4.07 -6.49
CA GLN A 147 -5.39 4.14 -7.92
C GLN A 147 -4.56 3.11 -8.70
N GLY A 148 -5.21 2.26 -9.47
CA GLY A 148 -4.55 1.22 -10.25
C GLY A 148 -3.98 0.05 -9.45
N ALA A 149 -4.27 -0.02 -8.15
CA ALA A 149 -3.98 -1.19 -7.34
C ALA A 149 -5.08 -2.26 -7.53
N ASN A 150 -4.67 -3.52 -7.66
CA ASN A 150 -5.59 -4.65 -7.85
C ASN A 150 -6.17 -5.16 -6.51
N LEU A 151 -6.75 -4.27 -5.73
CA LEU A 151 -7.41 -4.64 -4.48
C LEU A 151 -8.85 -5.11 -4.76
N PRO A 152 -9.27 -6.28 -4.29
CA PRO A 152 -10.67 -6.70 -4.38
C PRO A 152 -11.56 -5.87 -3.47
N PHE A 153 -11.02 -5.37 -2.37
CA PHE A 153 -11.71 -4.48 -1.44
C PHE A 153 -10.72 -3.56 -0.70
N VAL A 154 -11.27 -2.53 -0.05
CA VAL A 154 -10.57 -1.67 0.92
C VAL A 154 -11.50 -1.43 2.12
N ASP A 155 -11.00 -1.66 3.33
CA ASP A 155 -11.72 -1.38 4.57
C ASP A 155 -11.25 -0.04 5.17
N LEU A 156 -12.12 0.96 5.16
CA LEU A 156 -11.89 2.30 5.68
C LEU A 156 -12.79 2.63 6.90
N THR A 157 -13.45 1.61 7.48
CA THR A 157 -14.44 1.82 8.55
C THR A 157 -13.88 2.49 9.81
N ASN A 158 -12.58 2.43 10.05
CA ASN A 158 -11.93 3.07 11.20
C ASN A 158 -11.12 4.33 10.82
N CYS A 159 -11.21 4.79 9.58
CA CYS A 159 -10.44 5.93 9.08
C CYS A 159 -11.28 7.22 9.12
N HIS A 160 -11.58 7.73 10.32
CA HIS A 160 -12.53 8.82 10.51
C HIS A 160 -12.00 10.22 10.16
N LYS A 161 -10.70 10.36 9.82
CA LYS A 161 -10.06 11.64 9.48
C LYS A 161 -9.77 11.80 7.99
N LEU A 162 -10.38 10.97 7.14
CA LEU A 162 -10.13 11.02 5.71
C LEU A 162 -10.56 12.37 5.11
N GLU A 163 -9.64 12.99 4.42
CA GLU A 163 -9.78 14.24 3.68
C GLU A 163 -9.72 14.00 2.17
N MET A 164 -9.03 12.94 1.74
CA MET A 164 -8.91 12.57 0.33
C MET A 164 -8.77 11.07 0.16
N VAL A 165 -9.63 10.52 -0.69
CA VAL A 165 -9.65 9.10 -1.06
C VAL A 165 -9.60 9.00 -2.57
N THR A 166 -8.51 8.44 -3.12
CA THR A 166 -8.38 8.15 -4.54
C THR A 166 -8.42 6.65 -4.73
N ILE A 167 -9.56 6.18 -5.26
CA ILE A 167 -9.82 4.77 -5.52
C ILE A 167 -10.32 4.66 -6.95
N ASN A 168 -9.50 4.15 -7.84
CA ASN A 168 -10.02 3.73 -9.13
C ASN A 168 -9.16 2.58 -9.65
N TYR A 169 -9.80 1.71 -10.38
CA TYR A 169 -9.15 0.62 -11.07
C TYR A 169 -8.69 1.14 -12.44
N TRP A 170 -7.41 1.37 -12.62
CA TRP A 170 -6.87 1.71 -13.93
C TRP A 170 -6.31 0.46 -14.59
N ASN A 171 -7.13 -0.18 -15.43
CA ASN A 171 -6.61 -1.25 -16.25
C ASN A 171 -5.84 -0.64 -17.44
N LEU A 172 -4.53 -0.76 -17.44
CA LEU A 172 -3.65 -0.41 -18.56
C LEU A 172 -4.01 -1.17 -19.87
N TYR A 173 -4.87 -2.18 -19.78
CA TYR A 173 -5.23 -3.08 -20.88
C TYR A 173 -6.70 -2.96 -21.29
N LYS A 174 -7.17 -1.74 -21.50
CA LYS A 174 -8.54 -1.33 -21.84
C LYS A 174 -9.24 -2.15 -22.95
N ASN A 175 -8.52 -2.99 -23.69
CA ASN A 175 -9.03 -3.66 -24.90
C ASN A 175 -9.15 -5.19 -24.79
N ARG A 176 -9.10 -5.81 -23.59
CA ARG A 176 -9.06 -7.27 -23.47
C ARG A 176 -9.96 -7.88 -22.36
N CYS A 177 -11.02 -7.18 -21.96
CA CYS A 177 -11.98 -7.71 -20.96
C CYS A 177 -13.19 -8.40 -21.60
N ASP A 178 -13.00 -9.06 -22.74
CA ASP A 178 -14.08 -9.70 -23.51
C ASP A 178 -14.71 -10.92 -22.81
N GLU A 179 -14.06 -11.47 -21.78
CA GLU A 179 -14.57 -12.68 -21.08
C GLU A 179 -15.56 -12.38 -19.96
N PHE A 180 -15.62 -11.12 -19.45
CA PHE A 180 -16.46 -10.76 -18.29
C PHE A 180 -17.54 -9.70 -18.63
N GLY A 181 -17.79 -9.43 -19.91
CA GLY A 181 -18.71 -8.37 -20.32
C GLY A 181 -18.15 -6.96 -20.02
N ASP A 182 -19.01 -5.95 -20.02
CA ASP A 182 -18.63 -4.53 -19.83
C ASP A 182 -18.18 -4.20 -18.37
N GLY A 183 -17.98 -5.20 -17.52
CA GLY A 183 -17.70 -5.04 -16.09
C GLY A 183 -16.23 -5.21 -15.71
N TYR A 184 -15.48 -4.10 -15.63
CA TYR A 184 -14.23 -4.13 -14.84
C TYR A 184 -14.55 -4.39 -13.37
N PRO A 185 -13.75 -5.20 -12.66
CA PRO A 185 -13.96 -5.41 -11.23
C PRO A 185 -13.83 -4.05 -10.52
N ARG A 186 -14.84 -3.73 -9.73
CA ARG A 186 -14.88 -2.49 -8.95
C ARG A 186 -14.54 -2.85 -7.51
N PRO A 187 -13.49 -2.29 -6.90
CA PRO A 187 -13.17 -2.62 -5.52
C PRO A 187 -14.37 -2.35 -4.61
N LEU A 188 -14.62 -3.25 -3.67
CA LEU A 188 -15.57 -3.00 -2.59
C LEU A 188 -14.91 -2.05 -1.60
N VAL A 189 -15.57 -0.96 -1.26
CA VAL A 189 -15.06 0.03 -0.30
C VAL A 189 -15.99 0.06 0.90
N PHE A 190 -15.52 -0.49 2.02
CA PHE A 190 -16.23 -0.47 3.27
C PHE A 190 -15.94 0.82 4.01
N VAL A 191 -16.97 1.51 4.44
CA VAL A 191 -16.90 2.77 5.18
C VAL A 191 -17.92 2.80 6.30
N ASP A 192 -17.72 3.65 7.29
CA ASP A 192 -18.76 3.90 8.30
C ASP A 192 -20.03 4.44 7.68
N LYS A 193 -21.16 4.23 8.37
CA LYS A 193 -22.49 4.68 7.93
C LYS A 193 -22.55 6.19 7.64
N ASP A 194 -21.78 6.98 8.38
CA ASP A 194 -21.77 8.45 8.32
C ASP A 194 -20.63 9.00 7.44
N PHE A 195 -19.97 8.14 6.65
CA PHE A 195 -18.86 8.54 5.78
C PHE A 195 -19.26 9.64 4.79
N ASP A 196 -18.45 10.70 4.72
CA ASP A 196 -18.62 11.81 3.77
C ASP A 196 -17.99 11.44 2.40
N GLU A 197 -18.82 11.17 1.41
CA GLU A 197 -18.36 10.85 0.05
C GLU A 197 -17.69 12.03 -0.67
N SER A 198 -17.80 13.27 -0.14
CA SER A 198 -17.17 14.44 -0.76
C SER A 198 -15.64 14.34 -0.76
N VAL A 199 -15.06 13.59 0.18
CA VAL A 199 -13.61 13.34 0.27
C VAL A 199 -13.08 12.42 -0.82
N ILE A 200 -13.97 11.71 -1.55
CA ILE A 200 -13.55 10.89 -2.69
C ILE A 200 -13.21 11.81 -3.86
N ASP A 201 -11.98 11.70 -4.34
CA ASP A 201 -11.46 12.53 -5.43
C ASP A 201 -12.38 12.51 -6.67
N SER A 202 -12.59 13.67 -7.24
CA SER A 202 -13.42 13.88 -8.44
C SER A 202 -12.94 13.08 -9.65
N GLN A 203 -11.65 12.80 -9.76
CA GLN A 203 -11.11 11.92 -10.80
C GLN A 203 -11.58 10.47 -10.62
N SER A 204 -11.75 10.01 -9.38
CA SER A 204 -12.37 8.72 -9.07
C SER A 204 -13.84 8.65 -9.47
N ARG A 205 -14.51 9.81 -9.62
CA ARG A 205 -15.93 9.92 -10.02
C ARG A 205 -16.14 10.13 -11.53
N SER A 206 -15.15 10.71 -12.25
CA SER A 206 -15.37 11.25 -13.60
C SER A 206 -15.30 10.21 -14.71
N TYR A 207 -14.72 9.07 -14.48
CA TYR A 207 -14.67 7.98 -15.45
C TYR A 207 -15.81 7.00 -15.18
N SER A 208 -16.92 7.12 -15.90
CA SER A 208 -18.14 6.30 -15.76
C SER A 208 -17.93 4.78 -15.87
N TYR A 209 -16.73 4.34 -16.22
CA TYR A 209 -16.34 2.95 -16.35
C TYR A 209 -15.48 2.42 -15.18
N TYR A 210 -15.09 3.26 -14.19
CA TYR A 210 -14.13 2.92 -13.15
C TYR A 210 -14.67 3.29 -11.76
N THR A 211 -15.84 2.77 -11.43
CA THR A 211 -16.48 3.03 -10.14
C THR A 211 -16.09 1.96 -9.13
N TYR A 212 -16.23 2.27 -7.87
CA TYR A 212 -16.14 1.39 -6.72
C TYR A 212 -17.56 1.06 -6.23
N PHE A 213 -17.71 0.00 -5.43
CA PHE A 213 -18.92 -0.25 -4.67
C PHE A 213 -18.73 0.22 -3.24
N LEU A 214 -19.44 1.28 -2.85
CA LEU A 214 -19.42 1.79 -1.49
C LEU A 214 -20.39 0.98 -0.62
N ILE A 215 -19.88 0.39 0.44
CA ILE A 215 -20.65 -0.40 1.41
C ILE A 215 -20.58 0.30 2.76
N ARG A 216 -21.72 0.83 3.23
CA ARG A 216 -21.84 1.53 4.51
C ARG A 216 -22.08 0.54 5.63
N VAL A 217 -21.12 0.43 6.54
CA VAL A 217 -21.14 -0.49 7.66
C VAL A 217 -21.72 0.16 8.90
N SER A 218 -22.64 -0.53 9.57
CA SER A 218 -23.15 -0.15 10.90
C SER A 218 -23.20 -1.38 11.79
N ALA A 219 -23.11 -1.16 13.10
CA ALA A 219 -23.11 -2.26 14.07
C ALA A 219 -24.36 -3.13 13.96
N GLY A 220 -24.19 -4.44 13.89
CA GLY A 220 -25.26 -5.43 13.76
C GLY A 220 -25.86 -5.56 12.35
N SER A 221 -25.38 -4.80 11.36
CA SER A 221 -25.89 -4.87 9.98
C SER A 221 -25.43 -6.10 9.21
N VAL A 222 -26.08 -6.37 8.08
CA VAL A 222 -25.61 -7.40 7.12
C VAL A 222 -24.23 -7.03 6.59
N GLU A 223 -23.99 -5.75 6.35
CA GLU A 223 -22.72 -5.20 5.86
C GLU A 223 -21.56 -5.45 6.85
N GLU A 224 -21.82 -5.36 8.16
CA GLU A 224 -20.81 -5.69 9.18
C GLU A 224 -20.50 -7.20 9.17
N ARG A 225 -21.51 -8.05 9.05
CA ARG A 225 -21.30 -9.50 8.93
C ARG A 225 -20.54 -9.85 7.66
N PHE A 226 -20.90 -9.21 6.54
CA PHE A 226 -20.20 -9.38 5.26
C PHE A 226 -18.73 -8.93 5.34
N LEU A 227 -18.45 -7.78 5.92
CA LEU A 227 -17.06 -7.32 6.13
C LEU A 227 -16.24 -8.33 6.93
N LYS A 228 -16.81 -8.87 8.02
CA LYS A 228 -16.14 -9.91 8.84
C LYS A 228 -15.83 -11.17 8.02
N GLU A 229 -16.75 -11.58 7.15
CA GLU A 229 -16.54 -12.71 6.25
C GLU A 229 -15.42 -12.43 5.25
N VAL A 230 -15.43 -11.26 4.59
CA VAL A 230 -14.35 -10.84 3.67
C VAL A 230 -12.99 -10.82 4.37
N LEU A 231 -12.91 -10.29 5.58
CA LEU A 231 -11.66 -10.25 6.37
C LEU A 231 -11.18 -11.68 6.72
N SER A 232 -12.09 -12.64 6.93
CA SER A 232 -11.73 -14.04 7.19
C SER A 232 -11.13 -14.74 5.97
N MET A 233 -11.35 -14.23 4.77
CA MET A 233 -10.86 -14.79 3.50
C MET A 233 -9.44 -14.34 3.14
N LYS A 234 -8.69 -13.72 4.06
CA LYS A 234 -7.35 -13.16 3.81
C LYS A 234 -6.43 -14.13 3.06
N ASP A 235 -6.28 -15.35 3.55
CA ASP A 235 -5.39 -16.33 2.94
C ASP A 235 -5.86 -16.72 1.52
N THR A 236 -7.16 -16.81 1.29
CA THR A 236 -7.71 -17.07 -0.04
C THR A 236 -7.39 -15.94 -1.00
N ILE A 237 -7.53 -14.68 -0.56
CA ILE A 237 -7.27 -13.50 -1.36
C ILE A 237 -5.77 -13.36 -1.67
N LEU A 238 -4.91 -13.60 -0.69
CA LEU A 238 -3.45 -13.55 -0.88
C LEU A 238 -2.93 -14.63 -1.83
N ASN A 239 -3.60 -15.79 -1.89
CA ASN A 239 -3.25 -16.89 -2.78
C ASN A 239 -3.87 -16.78 -4.19
N ILE A 240 -4.54 -15.67 -4.53
CA ILE A 240 -4.99 -15.43 -5.91
C ILE A 240 -3.77 -15.41 -6.83
N PRO A 241 -3.70 -16.29 -7.86
CA PRO A 241 -2.58 -16.31 -8.75
C PRO A 241 -2.34 -14.96 -9.42
N GLU A 242 -1.07 -14.56 -9.51
CA GLU A 242 -0.71 -13.44 -10.33
C GLU A 242 -0.98 -13.79 -11.80
N ASP A 243 -1.82 -13.03 -12.43
CA ASP A 243 -2.00 -13.08 -13.86
C ASP A 243 -1.87 -11.67 -14.45
N ARG A 244 -1.31 -11.62 -15.63
CA ARG A 244 -1.00 -10.37 -16.35
C ARG A 244 -2.22 -9.45 -16.54
N TYR A 245 -3.42 -9.97 -16.36
CA TYR A 245 -4.68 -9.28 -16.64
C TYR A 245 -5.58 -9.09 -15.43
N GLY A 246 -5.14 -9.49 -14.24
CA GLY A 246 -5.93 -9.37 -12.99
C GLY A 246 -7.20 -10.22 -12.96
N ARG A 247 -7.29 -11.29 -13.76
CA ARG A 247 -8.49 -12.14 -13.85
C ARG A 247 -8.84 -12.82 -12.54
N GLY A 248 -7.81 -13.20 -11.76
CA GLY A 248 -8.01 -13.81 -10.46
C GLY A 248 -8.71 -12.85 -9.50
N VAL A 249 -8.27 -11.59 -9.46
CA VAL A 249 -8.90 -10.55 -8.63
C VAL A 249 -10.31 -10.23 -9.14
N ALA A 250 -10.52 -10.18 -10.45
CA ALA A 250 -11.84 -9.98 -11.01
C ALA A 250 -12.82 -11.08 -10.59
N ARG A 251 -12.41 -12.35 -10.66
CA ARG A 251 -13.24 -13.48 -10.20
C ARG A 251 -13.56 -13.36 -8.71
N MET A 252 -12.57 -13.06 -7.88
CA MET A 252 -12.78 -12.85 -6.44
C MET A 252 -13.80 -11.74 -6.19
N HIS A 253 -13.70 -10.63 -6.90
CA HIS A 253 -14.65 -9.52 -6.77
C HIS A 253 -16.11 -9.98 -7.04
N TYR A 254 -16.35 -10.74 -8.11
CA TYR A 254 -17.67 -11.27 -8.40
C TYR A 254 -18.16 -12.26 -7.34
N GLN A 255 -17.27 -13.11 -6.81
CA GLN A 255 -17.59 -14.01 -5.71
C GLN A 255 -17.99 -13.26 -4.44
N LEU A 256 -17.30 -12.14 -4.13
CA LEU A 256 -17.65 -11.30 -2.99
C LEU A 256 -19.00 -10.60 -3.18
N LEU A 257 -19.31 -10.12 -4.39
CA LEU A 257 -20.62 -9.54 -4.68
C LEU A 257 -21.74 -10.57 -4.55
N ASP A 258 -21.56 -11.78 -5.08
CA ASP A 258 -22.55 -12.86 -4.99
C ASP A 258 -22.79 -13.27 -3.53
N LEU A 259 -21.72 -13.36 -2.73
CA LEU A 259 -21.81 -13.60 -1.29
C LEU A 259 -22.63 -12.50 -0.60
N TYR A 260 -22.36 -11.21 -0.92
CA TYR A 260 -23.08 -10.09 -0.32
C TYR A 260 -24.59 -10.13 -0.63
N GLU A 261 -24.96 -10.35 -1.90
CA GLU A 261 -26.36 -10.45 -2.30
C GLU A 261 -27.06 -11.67 -1.65
N THR A 262 -26.35 -12.77 -1.47
CA THR A 262 -26.85 -13.94 -0.75
C THR A 262 -27.17 -13.60 0.70
N MET A 263 -26.23 -12.96 1.41
CA MET A 263 -26.39 -12.58 2.83
C MET A 263 -27.50 -11.53 3.04
N LYS A 264 -27.81 -10.70 2.03
CA LYS A 264 -28.93 -9.75 2.08
C LYS A 264 -30.29 -10.41 1.94
N SER A 265 -30.33 -11.58 1.32
CA SER A 265 -31.57 -12.32 1.09
C SER A 265 -31.98 -13.25 2.27
N GLU A 266 -31.05 -13.48 3.21
CA GLU A 266 -31.28 -14.18 4.48
C GLU A 266 -31.92 -13.26 5.55
#